data_15b8e18ae20f6902c3443b541f1db9a1
#
_entry.id   15b8e18ae20f6902c3443b541f1db9a1
#
_cell.length_a   1.000
_cell.length_b   1.000
_cell.length_c   1.000
_cell.angle_alpha   90.00
_cell.angle_beta   90.00
_cell.angle_gamma   90.00
#
_symmetry.space_group_name_H-M   'P 1'
#
loop_
_entity.id
_entity.type
_entity.pdbx_description
1 polymer ?
#
loop_
_entity_poly.entity_id
_entity_poly.type
_entity_poly.pdbx_seq_one_letter_code
_entity_poly.pdbx_strand_id
1 'polypeptide(L)'
;LVTDWDGRIDHLKQALLERKVLFFRGHNDRPMDGPDPNSLGKFFYHPFMPWQSDDGSYNAHYNKDWPAYENVWHQDYSWMNQIPGIEMIKYIDGPPVGGDILFADRVEAFKMLDDQTKDMLLNTDFHHCHPWDNKTLKRWMLVKGLDRKVIREKLTEYWSEENNEQQLKVFHKGAQEAINGQTTLDLNIAFANPSYVDVEKICDVYKTPEIQIRWQYQPGDVVLWHNHLVAHYACADYWPEEKRFTRWTYESEKDNS
;
A
#
# COMPACT_ATOMS: atom_id res chain seq x y z
N LEU A 1 -1.81 11.34 29.23
CA LEU A 1 -2.79 10.44 28.61
C LEU A 1 -3.76 11.26 27.80
N VAL A 2 -3.66 11.25 26.49
CA VAL A 2 -4.64 11.86 25.59
C VAL A 2 -5.71 10.81 25.38
N THR A 3 -6.77 10.90 26.16
CA THR A 3 -7.94 10.00 26.07
C THR A 3 -9.03 10.56 25.17
N ASP A 4 -8.87 11.78 24.66
CA ASP A 4 -9.85 12.47 23.81
C ASP A 4 -9.31 12.60 22.38
N TRP A 5 -9.45 11.49 21.63
CA TRP A 5 -9.20 11.47 20.20
C TRP A 5 -10.36 12.04 19.40
N ASP A 6 -11.57 12.07 19.94
CA ASP A 6 -12.77 12.56 19.26
C ASP A 6 -12.60 14.01 18.79
N GLY A 7 -11.99 14.87 19.61
CA GLY A 7 -11.68 16.26 19.23
C GLY A 7 -10.45 16.45 18.32
N ARG A 8 -9.71 15.39 17.99
CA ARG A 8 -8.48 15.47 17.20
C ARG A 8 -8.53 14.74 15.85
N ILE A 9 -9.60 14.03 15.59
CA ILE A 9 -9.73 13.24 14.36
C ILE A 9 -9.71 14.12 13.12
N ASP A 10 -10.37 15.25 13.13
CA ASP A 10 -10.36 16.18 12.00
C ASP A 10 -8.93 16.71 11.75
N HIS A 11 -8.18 17.00 12.82
CA HIS A 11 -6.76 17.38 12.69
C HIS A 11 -5.92 16.24 12.12
N LEU A 12 -6.20 14.99 12.52
CA LEU A 12 -5.49 13.82 12.01
C LEU A 12 -5.80 13.59 10.52
N LYS A 13 -7.08 13.72 10.13
CA LYS A 13 -7.50 13.65 8.73
C LYS A 13 -6.83 14.73 7.89
N GLN A 14 -6.87 15.98 8.37
CA GLN A 14 -6.20 17.09 7.70
C GLN A 14 -4.70 16.85 7.58
N ALA A 15 -4.04 16.44 8.66
CA ALA A 15 -2.61 16.13 8.65
C ALA A 15 -2.28 14.99 7.65
N LEU A 16 -3.14 13.96 7.55
CA LEU A 16 -2.96 12.86 6.61
C LEU A 16 -3.12 13.32 5.16
N LEU A 17 -4.06 14.20 4.85
CA LEU A 17 -4.21 14.77 3.51
C LEU A 17 -3.01 15.66 3.12
N GLU A 18 -2.48 16.44 4.07
CA GLU A 18 -1.34 17.33 3.85
C GLU A 18 -0.01 16.58 3.76
N ARG A 19 0.21 15.63 4.67
CA ARG A 19 1.49 14.91 4.82
C ARG A 19 1.51 13.56 4.10
N LYS A 20 0.34 13.03 3.73
CA LYS A 20 0.11 11.79 2.99
C LYS A 20 0.50 10.53 3.76
N VAL A 21 1.42 10.61 4.71
CA VAL A 21 1.82 9.55 5.63
C VAL A 21 2.12 10.13 7.01
N LEU A 22 1.69 9.44 8.06
CA LEU A 22 1.93 9.80 9.45
C LEU A 22 2.58 8.63 10.18
N PHE A 23 3.60 8.94 10.97
CA PHE A 23 4.36 7.97 11.75
C PHE A 23 4.20 8.25 13.25
N PHE A 24 3.84 7.23 13.99
CA PHE A 24 3.71 7.29 15.43
C PHE A 24 4.70 6.32 16.04
N ARG A 25 5.71 6.86 16.75
CA ARG A 25 6.70 6.05 17.43
C ARG A 25 6.07 5.40 18.66
N GLY A 26 6.07 4.06 18.70
CA GLY A 26 5.63 3.31 19.86
C GLY A 26 6.61 3.43 21.03
N HIS A 27 6.08 3.41 22.24
CA HIS A 27 6.87 3.27 23.46
C HIS A 27 6.51 1.93 24.11
N ASN A 28 7.52 1.08 24.33
CA ASN A 28 7.31 -0.29 24.86
C ASN A 28 6.64 -0.30 26.25
N ASP A 29 6.72 0.81 27.00
CA ASP A 29 6.24 0.92 28.39
C ASP A 29 4.90 1.65 28.53
N ARG A 30 4.29 2.09 27.42
CA ARG A 30 3.01 2.81 27.46
C ARG A 30 2.04 2.20 26.44
N PRO A 31 0.77 1.99 26.82
CA PRO A 31 -0.27 1.83 25.82
C PRO A 31 -0.17 3.05 24.90
N MET A 32 -0.11 2.81 23.60
CA MET A 32 0.18 3.75 22.53
C MET A 32 -0.22 5.19 22.84
N ASP A 33 0.73 6.14 22.76
CA ASP A 33 0.40 7.58 22.65
C ASP A 33 -0.18 7.89 21.25
N GLY A 34 -0.29 6.89 20.38
CA GLY A 34 -0.95 6.94 19.08
C GLY A 34 -2.41 6.49 19.14
N PRO A 35 -3.14 6.73 18.07
CA PRO A 35 -4.53 6.29 17.99
C PRO A 35 -4.60 4.76 18.12
N ASP A 36 -5.47 4.28 19.01
CA ASP A 36 -5.81 2.87 19.04
C ASP A 36 -6.37 2.48 17.68
N PRO A 37 -5.79 1.48 16.99
CA PRO A 37 -6.27 1.05 15.68
C PRO A 37 -7.76 0.73 15.65
N ASN A 38 -8.28 0.12 16.71
CA ASN A 38 -9.70 -0.21 16.82
C ASN A 38 -10.58 1.04 17.00
N SER A 39 -10.05 2.09 17.61
CA SER A 39 -10.73 3.38 17.73
C SER A 39 -10.65 4.18 16.45
N LEU A 40 -9.53 4.18 15.73
CA LEU A 40 -9.40 4.85 14.44
C LEU A 40 -10.35 4.33 13.39
N GLY A 41 -10.54 3.01 13.32
CA GLY A 41 -11.47 2.40 12.37
C GLY A 41 -12.92 2.85 12.51
N LYS A 42 -13.31 3.32 13.70
CA LYS A 42 -14.65 3.90 13.93
C LYS A 42 -14.79 5.31 13.38
N PHE A 43 -13.68 5.99 13.13
CA PHE A 43 -13.66 7.40 12.83
C PHE A 43 -13.20 7.71 11.41
N PHE A 44 -12.39 6.84 10.79
CA PHE A 44 -11.89 7.14 9.48
C PHE A 44 -12.88 6.77 8.40
N TYR A 45 -13.44 5.57 8.42
CA TYR A 45 -14.34 5.09 7.37
C TYR A 45 -14.72 3.64 7.67
N HIS A 46 -15.63 3.08 6.89
CA HIS A 46 -15.99 1.69 7.01
C HIS A 46 -14.77 0.78 6.77
N PRO A 47 -14.61 -0.29 7.54
CA PRO A 47 -13.60 -1.31 7.27
C PRO A 47 -13.76 -1.83 5.85
N PHE A 48 -12.65 -1.80 5.10
CA PHE A 48 -12.60 -2.33 3.76
C PHE A 48 -12.15 -3.80 3.82
N MET A 49 -12.68 -4.66 2.96
CA MET A 49 -12.31 -6.06 2.85
C MET A 49 -13.03 -7.01 3.83
N PRO A 50 -14.26 -7.42 3.48
CA PRO A 50 -15.10 -8.30 4.34
C PRO A 50 -14.54 -9.72 4.58
N TRP A 51 -13.48 -10.13 3.88
CA TRP A 51 -12.76 -11.39 4.13
C TRP A 51 -11.62 -11.26 5.17
N GLN A 52 -11.35 -10.05 5.65
CA GLN A 52 -10.53 -9.81 6.81
C GLN A 52 -11.41 -9.97 8.06
N SER A 53 -11.00 -9.51 9.19
CA SER A 53 -11.84 -9.48 10.37
C SER A 53 -12.97 -8.44 10.25
N ASP A 54 -13.97 -8.51 11.14
CA ASP A 54 -15.10 -7.56 11.19
C ASP A 54 -14.66 -6.10 11.40
N ASP A 55 -13.44 -5.89 11.92
CA ASP A 55 -12.83 -4.56 12.11
C ASP A 55 -11.86 -4.16 10.96
N GLY A 56 -11.83 -4.93 9.88
CA GLY A 56 -10.93 -4.69 8.74
C GLY A 56 -9.46 -5.01 9.02
N SER A 57 -9.14 -5.69 10.13
CA SER A 57 -7.77 -6.04 10.47
C SER A 57 -7.27 -7.32 9.82
N TYR A 58 -5.97 -7.35 9.58
CA TYR A 58 -5.26 -8.50 9.07
C TYR A 58 -3.91 -8.64 9.78
N ASN A 59 -3.62 -9.84 10.30
CA ASN A 59 -2.34 -10.14 10.95
C ASN A 59 -1.37 -10.75 9.94
N ALA A 60 -0.31 -10.04 9.61
CA ALA A 60 0.74 -10.51 8.74
C ALA A 60 1.91 -11.07 9.53
N HIS A 61 2.37 -12.25 9.12
CA HIS A 61 3.56 -12.91 9.65
C HIS A 61 4.42 -13.40 8.48
N TYR A 62 5.43 -12.61 8.13
CA TYR A 62 6.40 -13.00 7.12
C TYR A 62 7.48 -13.85 7.75
N ASN A 63 7.68 -15.05 7.20
CA ASN A 63 8.62 -16.07 7.67
C ASN A 63 9.08 -16.93 6.48
N LYS A 64 9.85 -17.99 6.75
CA LYS A 64 10.38 -18.90 5.70
C LYS A 64 9.30 -19.57 4.84
N ASP A 65 8.09 -19.78 5.38
CA ASP A 65 6.98 -20.43 4.67
C ASP A 65 6.12 -19.42 3.92
N TRP A 66 6.11 -18.16 4.38
CA TRP A 66 5.42 -17.05 3.77
C TRP A 66 6.33 -15.82 3.66
N PRO A 67 7.25 -15.79 2.69
CA PRO A 67 8.18 -14.68 2.54
C PRO A 67 7.49 -13.40 2.09
N ALA A 68 7.98 -12.26 2.58
CA ALA A 68 7.54 -10.95 2.11
C ALA A 68 7.82 -10.77 0.61
N TYR A 69 6.92 -10.19 -0.14
CA TYR A 69 7.00 -10.02 -1.59
C TYR A 69 6.59 -8.62 -2.07
N GLU A 70 6.37 -7.69 -1.15
CA GLU A 70 5.99 -6.31 -1.46
C GLU A 70 7.17 -5.36 -1.66
N ASN A 71 8.38 -5.90 -1.93
CA ASN A 71 9.58 -5.13 -2.26
C ASN A 71 9.57 -4.64 -3.71
N VAL A 72 8.49 -3.99 -4.08
CA VAL A 72 8.25 -3.31 -5.36
C VAL A 72 7.41 -2.08 -5.09
N TRP A 73 7.62 -0.99 -5.81
CA TRP A 73 6.80 0.21 -5.67
C TRP A 73 5.37 -0.08 -6.09
N HIS A 74 4.43 0.12 -5.17
CA HIS A 74 3.02 -0.18 -5.41
C HIS A 74 2.09 0.70 -4.58
N GLN A 75 0.87 0.76 -5.04
CA GLN A 75 -0.33 1.13 -4.30
C GLN A 75 -1.10 -0.15 -4.04
N ASP A 76 -1.61 -0.31 -2.84
CA ASP A 76 -2.39 -1.48 -2.50
C ASP A 76 -3.75 -1.50 -3.18
N TYR A 77 -4.20 -2.71 -3.49
CA TYR A 77 -5.54 -2.99 -4.04
C TYR A 77 -5.86 -2.33 -5.39
N SER A 78 -4.88 -1.87 -6.15
CA SER A 78 -5.15 -1.27 -7.47
C SER A 78 -5.75 -2.25 -8.49
N TRP A 79 -5.81 -3.55 -8.17
CA TRP A 79 -6.54 -4.56 -8.94
C TRP A 79 -8.05 -4.60 -8.63
N MET A 80 -8.57 -3.75 -7.75
CA MET A 80 -9.98 -3.64 -7.41
C MET A 80 -10.60 -2.41 -8.08
N ASN A 81 -11.89 -2.49 -8.40
CA ASN A 81 -12.64 -1.34 -8.93
C ASN A 81 -12.69 -0.19 -7.92
N GLN A 82 -12.84 -0.53 -6.66
CA GLN A 82 -12.81 0.41 -5.53
C GLN A 82 -11.51 0.20 -4.77
N ILE A 83 -10.64 1.20 -4.81
CA ILE A 83 -9.34 1.17 -4.14
C ILE A 83 -9.51 1.80 -2.75
N PRO A 84 -9.14 1.11 -1.66
CA PRO A 84 -9.24 1.69 -0.31
C PRO A 84 -8.39 2.94 -0.17
N GLY A 85 -8.91 3.92 0.57
CA GLY A 85 -8.28 5.22 0.72
C GLY A 85 -7.22 5.30 1.81
N ILE A 86 -7.43 4.61 2.92
CA ILE A 86 -6.58 4.73 4.10
C ILE A 86 -6.08 3.36 4.53
N GLU A 87 -4.80 3.31 4.85
CA GLU A 87 -4.15 2.13 5.33
C GLU A 87 -3.34 2.40 6.60
N MET A 88 -3.29 1.42 7.48
CA MET A 88 -2.57 1.51 8.73
C MET A 88 -1.86 0.20 9.05
N ILE A 89 -0.64 0.30 9.54
CA ILE A 89 0.14 -0.82 10.09
C ILE A 89 0.50 -0.50 11.53
N LYS A 90 0.28 -1.47 12.41
CA LYS A 90 0.90 -1.55 13.74
C LYS A 90 1.99 -2.60 13.69
N TYR A 91 3.23 -2.16 13.85
CA TYR A 91 4.38 -3.06 13.88
C TYR A 91 4.47 -3.79 15.23
N ILE A 92 4.52 -5.11 15.18
CA ILE A 92 4.61 -5.96 16.37
C ILE A 92 6.07 -6.24 16.70
N ASP A 93 6.76 -6.90 15.80
CA ASP A 93 8.19 -7.19 15.90
C ASP A 93 8.79 -7.58 14.54
N GLY A 94 10.11 -7.70 14.52
CA GLY A 94 10.84 -8.11 13.32
C GLY A 94 12.35 -7.99 13.51
N PRO A 95 13.09 -7.96 12.40
CA PRO A 95 14.53 -7.97 12.41
C PRO A 95 15.08 -6.72 13.10
N PRO A 96 16.25 -6.82 13.75
CA PRO A 96 16.92 -5.66 14.36
C PRO A 96 17.47 -4.69 13.31
N VAL A 97 17.66 -5.16 12.08
CA VAL A 97 18.14 -4.37 10.94
C VAL A 97 17.40 -4.84 9.67
N GLY A 98 17.02 -3.89 8.83
CA GLY A 98 16.24 -4.16 7.63
C GLY A 98 14.74 -4.20 7.89
N GLY A 99 13.96 -4.56 6.86
CA GLY A 99 12.51 -4.63 6.92
C GLY A 99 11.81 -3.26 7.01
N ASP A 100 12.50 -2.18 6.65
CA ASP A 100 11.95 -0.82 6.61
C ASP A 100 10.83 -0.70 5.58
N ILE A 101 10.10 0.39 5.65
CA ILE A 101 9.15 0.78 4.60
C ILE A 101 9.55 2.13 4.01
N LEU A 102 9.45 2.25 2.68
CA LEU A 102 9.60 3.52 1.97
C LEU A 102 8.24 3.94 1.44
N PHE A 103 8.00 5.25 1.44
CA PHE A 103 6.88 5.88 0.77
C PHE A 103 7.40 6.89 -0.25
N ALA A 104 6.73 7.00 -1.39
CA ALA A 104 7.00 8.00 -2.40
C ALA A 104 5.72 8.80 -2.70
N ASP A 105 5.87 10.12 -2.84
CA ASP A 105 4.79 11.03 -3.14
C ASP A 105 4.32 10.87 -4.59
N ARG A 106 3.09 10.40 -4.80
CA ARG A 106 2.51 10.15 -6.13
C ARG A 106 2.15 11.43 -6.87
N VAL A 107 1.88 12.51 -6.15
CA VAL A 107 1.63 13.84 -6.74
C VAL A 107 2.92 14.42 -7.29
N GLU A 108 3.99 14.43 -6.50
CA GLU A 108 5.29 14.94 -6.95
C GLU A 108 5.86 14.03 -8.04
N ALA A 109 5.70 12.71 -7.95
CA ALA A 109 6.06 11.77 -9.00
C ALA A 109 5.41 12.12 -10.35
N PHE A 110 4.08 12.39 -10.36
CA PHE A 110 3.40 12.81 -11.57
C PHE A 110 3.95 14.14 -12.13
N LYS A 111 4.19 15.13 -11.27
CA LYS A 111 4.74 16.45 -11.69
C LYS A 111 6.09 16.33 -12.38
N MET A 112 6.92 15.36 -11.99
CA MET A 112 8.28 15.16 -12.54
C MET A 112 8.30 14.51 -13.92
N LEU A 113 7.20 13.93 -14.39
CA LEU A 113 7.11 13.34 -15.74
C LEU A 113 7.08 14.42 -16.81
N ASP A 114 7.51 14.07 -18.03
CA ASP A 114 7.35 14.93 -19.19
C ASP A 114 5.88 15.06 -19.62
N ASP A 115 5.57 16.12 -20.37
CA ASP A 115 4.19 16.45 -20.74
C ASP A 115 3.54 15.39 -21.64
N GLN A 116 4.30 14.74 -22.52
CA GLN A 116 3.79 13.66 -23.37
C GLN A 116 3.39 12.44 -22.53
N THR A 117 4.21 12.07 -21.55
CA THR A 117 3.92 10.97 -20.60
C THR A 117 2.71 11.32 -19.74
N LYS A 118 2.61 12.56 -19.22
CA LYS A 118 1.46 13.02 -18.45
C LYS A 118 0.15 12.91 -19.25
N ASP A 119 0.15 13.41 -20.48
CA ASP A 119 -1.02 13.37 -21.36
C ASP A 119 -1.45 11.93 -21.66
N MET A 120 -0.50 11.07 -21.96
CA MET A 120 -0.75 9.64 -22.17
C MET A 120 -1.38 8.98 -20.95
N LEU A 121 -0.86 9.24 -19.74
CA LEU A 121 -1.36 8.64 -18.50
C LEU A 121 -2.78 9.10 -18.13
N LEU A 122 -3.09 10.38 -18.38
CA LEU A 122 -4.42 10.95 -18.15
C LEU A 122 -5.49 10.40 -19.11
N ASN A 123 -5.09 10.00 -20.31
CA ASN A 123 -6.01 9.59 -21.37
C ASN A 123 -6.07 8.08 -21.61
N THR A 124 -5.19 7.29 -20.96
CA THR A 124 -5.12 5.84 -21.16
C THR A 124 -5.59 5.08 -19.95
N ASP A 125 -6.44 4.08 -20.15
CA ASP A 125 -6.84 3.11 -19.13
C ASP A 125 -5.87 1.93 -19.14
N PHE A 126 -5.30 1.63 -17.98
CA PHE A 126 -4.37 0.53 -17.77
C PHE A 126 -5.07 -0.62 -17.05
N HIS A 127 -4.91 -1.81 -17.57
CA HIS A 127 -5.40 -3.02 -16.93
C HIS A 127 -4.55 -3.31 -15.68
N HIS A 128 -5.19 -3.38 -14.52
CA HIS A 128 -4.61 -3.81 -13.27
C HIS A 128 -5.12 -5.21 -12.92
N CYS A 129 -4.23 -6.07 -12.45
CA CYS A 129 -4.55 -7.40 -11.99
C CYS A 129 -3.76 -7.77 -10.75
N HIS A 130 -4.33 -8.64 -9.95
CA HIS A 130 -3.61 -9.22 -8.82
C HIS A 130 -2.36 -9.99 -9.32
N PRO A 131 -1.28 -10.07 -8.51
CA PRO A 131 -0.03 -10.78 -8.86
C PRO A 131 -0.13 -12.24 -9.28
N TRP A 132 -1.29 -12.78 -9.25
CA TRP A 132 -1.74 -14.06 -9.82
C TRP A 132 -1.64 -14.14 -11.36
N ASP A 133 -1.70 -13.00 -12.08
CA ASP A 133 -1.35 -12.95 -13.48
C ASP A 133 0.10 -13.40 -13.68
N ASN A 134 0.32 -14.22 -14.70
CA ASN A 134 1.63 -14.83 -14.98
C ASN A 134 2.77 -13.81 -15.16
N LYS A 135 2.47 -12.59 -15.61
CA LYS A 135 3.47 -11.55 -15.83
C LYS A 135 3.87 -10.87 -14.52
N THR A 136 2.90 -10.59 -13.67
CA THR A 136 3.13 -9.99 -12.35
C THR A 136 3.85 -10.97 -11.43
N LEU A 137 3.45 -12.24 -11.42
CA LEU A 137 4.18 -13.30 -10.72
C LEU A 137 5.62 -13.43 -11.20
N LYS A 138 5.86 -13.33 -12.52
CA LYS A 138 7.22 -13.38 -13.07
C LYS A 138 8.08 -12.22 -12.57
N ARG A 139 7.53 -11.00 -12.44
CA ARG A 139 8.23 -9.86 -11.84
C ARG A 139 8.62 -10.13 -10.39
N TRP A 140 7.69 -10.61 -9.60
CA TRP A 140 7.96 -10.94 -8.19
C TRP A 140 9.01 -12.03 -8.04
N MET A 141 8.99 -13.03 -8.89
CA MET A 141 10.03 -14.06 -8.92
C MET A 141 11.42 -13.50 -9.23
N LEU A 142 11.53 -12.60 -10.19
CA LEU A 142 12.81 -11.96 -10.55
C LEU A 142 13.37 -11.13 -9.39
N VAL A 143 12.51 -10.46 -8.66
CA VAL A 143 12.90 -9.63 -7.51
C VAL A 143 13.36 -10.47 -6.32
N LYS A 144 12.81 -11.67 -6.12
CA LYS A 144 13.05 -12.47 -4.91
C LYS A 144 13.77 -13.81 -5.12
N GLY A 145 13.98 -14.20 -6.36
CA GLY A 145 14.54 -15.53 -6.66
C GLY A 145 13.69 -16.71 -6.18
N LEU A 146 12.41 -16.47 -5.87
CA LEU A 146 11.49 -17.52 -5.43
C LEU A 146 10.98 -18.34 -6.60
N ASP A 147 10.80 -19.65 -6.39
CA ASP A 147 10.20 -20.53 -7.39
C ASP A 147 8.75 -20.10 -7.68
N ARG A 148 8.45 -19.92 -8.96
CA ARG A 148 7.13 -19.56 -9.47
C ARG A 148 6.01 -20.47 -8.95
N LYS A 149 6.30 -21.77 -8.82
CA LYS A 149 5.35 -22.78 -8.36
C LYS A 149 4.94 -22.50 -6.91
N VAL A 150 5.91 -22.24 -6.05
CA VAL A 150 5.69 -21.94 -4.62
C VAL A 150 4.85 -20.69 -4.45
N ILE A 151 5.17 -19.60 -5.17
CA ILE A 151 4.38 -18.35 -5.10
C ILE A 151 2.94 -18.63 -5.57
N ARG A 152 2.77 -19.34 -6.67
CA ARG A 152 1.45 -19.64 -7.23
C ARG A 152 0.61 -20.54 -6.30
N GLU A 153 1.19 -21.56 -5.71
CA GLU A 153 0.49 -22.45 -4.78
C GLU A 153 -0.01 -21.66 -3.56
N LYS A 154 0.83 -20.82 -2.96
CA LYS A 154 0.48 -20.02 -1.79
C LYS A 154 -0.58 -18.94 -2.09
N LEU A 155 -0.49 -18.30 -3.25
CA LEU A 155 -1.50 -17.33 -3.65
C LEU A 155 -2.83 -18.01 -4.02
N THR A 156 -2.81 -19.24 -4.54
CA THR A 156 -4.03 -20.01 -4.85
C THR A 156 -4.82 -20.37 -3.59
N GLU A 157 -4.12 -20.68 -2.50
CA GLU A 157 -4.77 -20.92 -1.20
C GLU A 157 -5.46 -19.67 -0.65
N TYR A 158 -4.92 -18.49 -0.96
CA TYR A 158 -5.40 -17.22 -0.42
C TYR A 158 -6.55 -16.59 -1.23
N TRP A 159 -6.61 -16.84 -2.53
CA TRP A 159 -7.60 -16.21 -3.43
C TRP A 159 -8.48 -17.26 -4.11
N SER A 160 -9.80 -17.18 -3.94
CA SER A 160 -10.73 -18.05 -4.65
C SER A 160 -10.76 -17.73 -6.15
N GLU A 161 -11.03 -18.74 -7.00
CA GLU A 161 -11.18 -18.56 -8.45
C GLU A 161 -12.27 -17.52 -8.80
N GLU A 162 -13.32 -17.45 -8.01
CA GLU A 162 -14.44 -16.52 -8.18
C GLU A 162 -13.99 -15.06 -8.03
N ASN A 163 -13.11 -14.76 -7.07
CA ASN A 163 -12.54 -13.43 -6.91
C ASN A 163 -11.60 -13.04 -8.07
N ASN A 164 -10.93 -14.01 -8.67
CA ASN A 164 -10.02 -13.79 -9.79
C ASN A 164 -10.71 -13.34 -11.08
N GLU A 165 -11.87 -13.92 -11.42
CA GLU A 165 -12.57 -13.54 -12.65
C GLU A 165 -13.10 -12.11 -12.59
N GLN A 166 -13.48 -11.60 -11.41
CA GLN A 166 -13.89 -10.22 -11.22
C GLN A 166 -12.69 -9.25 -11.27
N GLN A 167 -11.56 -9.65 -10.71
CA GLN A 167 -10.35 -8.83 -10.64
C GLN A 167 -9.61 -8.69 -11.98
N LEU A 168 -9.71 -9.67 -12.86
CA LEU A 168 -9.05 -9.67 -14.18
C LEU A 168 -9.55 -8.59 -15.16
N LYS A 169 -10.56 -7.80 -14.80
CA LYS A 169 -11.17 -6.79 -15.67
C LYS A 169 -11.11 -5.36 -15.13
N VAL A 170 -10.23 -5.10 -14.18
CA VAL A 170 -10.12 -3.78 -13.57
C VAL A 170 -9.22 -2.88 -14.40
N PHE A 171 -9.72 -1.69 -14.70
CA PHE A 171 -9.02 -0.66 -15.47
C PHE A 171 -9.02 0.65 -14.69
N HIS A 172 -7.86 1.28 -14.59
CA HIS A 172 -7.70 2.61 -14.01
C HIS A 172 -6.89 3.49 -14.96
N LYS A 173 -7.13 4.80 -14.91
CA LYS A 173 -6.24 5.76 -15.57
C LYS A 173 -4.82 5.64 -15.01
N GLY A 174 -3.82 5.89 -15.86
CA GLY A 174 -2.42 5.94 -15.39
C GLY A 174 -2.12 7.14 -14.50
N ALA A 175 -2.99 8.17 -14.56
CA ALA A 175 -3.01 9.31 -13.66
C ALA A 175 -4.44 9.83 -13.51
N GLN A 176 -4.81 10.28 -12.30
CA GLN A 176 -6.14 10.85 -12.03
C GLN A 176 -6.09 11.86 -10.88
N GLU A 177 -7.17 12.64 -10.75
CA GLU A 177 -7.33 13.56 -9.64
C GLU A 177 -7.69 12.79 -8.35
N ALA A 178 -6.92 13.00 -7.31
CA ALA A 178 -7.16 12.43 -5.98
C ALA A 178 -8.08 13.34 -5.14
N ILE A 179 -8.48 12.86 -3.96
CA ILE A 179 -9.41 13.54 -3.04
C ILE A 179 -8.96 14.96 -2.65
N ASN A 180 -7.66 15.24 -2.66
CA ASN A 180 -7.10 16.56 -2.35
C ASN A 180 -7.05 17.51 -3.58
N GLY A 181 -7.66 17.14 -4.71
CA GLY A 181 -7.68 17.91 -5.95
C GLY A 181 -6.37 17.92 -6.73
N GLN A 182 -5.38 17.13 -6.32
CA GLN A 182 -4.10 17.02 -7.00
C GLN A 182 -4.06 15.77 -7.89
N THR A 183 -3.38 15.85 -9.03
CA THR A 183 -3.20 14.69 -9.90
C THR A 183 -2.09 13.79 -9.38
N THR A 184 -2.37 12.49 -9.32
CA THR A 184 -1.43 11.44 -8.88
C THR A 184 -1.01 10.55 -10.05
N LEU A 185 0.19 10.00 -9.96
CA LEU A 185 0.64 8.90 -10.82
C LEU A 185 0.04 7.60 -10.29
N ASP A 186 -0.94 7.02 -11.01
CA ASP A 186 -1.67 5.82 -10.59
C ASP A 186 -1.15 4.53 -11.22
N LEU A 187 -0.11 4.63 -12.01
CA LEU A 187 0.57 3.49 -12.58
C LEU A 187 1.33 2.72 -11.49
N ASN A 188 1.16 1.40 -11.48
CA ASN A 188 1.62 0.54 -10.38
C ASN A 188 2.46 -0.64 -10.92
N ILE A 189 3.73 -0.70 -10.56
CA ILE A 189 4.65 -1.76 -11.02
C ILE A 189 4.15 -3.15 -10.66
N ALA A 190 3.57 -3.30 -9.46
CA ALA A 190 3.16 -4.61 -8.97
C ALA A 190 1.97 -5.18 -9.74
N PHE A 191 1.02 -4.33 -10.15
CA PHE A 191 -0.29 -4.76 -10.59
C PHE A 191 -0.68 -4.29 -12.00
N ALA A 192 -0.09 -3.22 -12.54
CA ALA A 192 -0.38 -2.77 -13.89
C ALA A 192 0.20 -3.72 -14.95
N ASN A 193 -0.59 -4.01 -16.00
CA ASN A 193 -0.15 -4.82 -17.12
C ASN A 193 0.92 -4.07 -17.94
N PRO A 194 2.14 -4.61 -18.02
CA PRO A 194 3.25 -3.95 -18.70
C PRO A 194 3.16 -3.94 -20.24
N SER A 195 2.10 -4.55 -20.81
CA SER A 195 1.95 -4.62 -22.27
C SER A 195 1.61 -3.29 -22.92
N TYR A 196 1.10 -2.32 -22.14
CA TYR A 196 0.65 -1.04 -22.68
C TYR A 196 1.79 -0.04 -22.84
N VAL A 197 2.68 0.01 -21.86
CA VAL A 197 3.84 0.92 -21.83
C VAL A 197 4.94 0.29 -20.99
N ASP A 198 6.11 0.89 -21.01
CA ASP A 198 7.17 0.52 -20.06
C ASP A 198 6.84 1.07 -18.66
N VAL A 199 5.98 0.34 -17.96
CA VAL A 199 5.52 0.69 -16.60
C VAL A 199 6.69 0.87 -15.64
N GLU A 200 7.72 0.01 -15.75
CA GLU A 200 8.88 0.10 -14.87
C GLU A 200 9.64 1.39 -15.07
N LYS A 201 9.86 1.79 -16.32
CA LYS A 201 10.56 3.02 -16.67
C LYS A 201 9.82 4.27 -16.19
N ILE A 202 8.49 4.30 -16.34
CA ILE A 202 7.69 5.44 -15.84
C ILE A 202 7.73 5.49 -14.32
N CYS A 203 7.57 4.35 -13.66
CA CYS A 203 7.59 4.25 -12.20
C CYS A 203 8.99 4.38 -11.58
N ASP A 204 10.06 4.44 -12.38
CA ASP A 204 11.41 4.76 -11.88
C ASP A 204 11.48 6.13 -11.20
N VAL A 205 10.54 7.02 -11.50
CA VAL A 205 10.39 8.31 -10.81
C VAL A 205 10.22 8.13 -9.29
N TYR A 206 9.59 7.05 -8.82
CA TYR A 206 9.47 6.74 -7.40
C TYR A 206 10.81 6.51 -6.69
N LYS A 207 11.89 6.26 -7.44
CA LYS A 207 13.24 6.08 -6.90
C LYS A 207 13.96 7.39 -6.60
N THR A 208 13.33 8.53 -6.91
CA THR A 208 13.86 9.87 -6.65
C THR A 208 13.86 10.18 -5.16
N PRO A 209 15.02 10.41 -4.52
CA PRO A 209 15.12 10.58 -3.07
C PRO A 209 14.30 11.76 -2.51
N GLU A 210 14.15 12.84 -3.29
CA GLU A 210 13.48 14.07 -2.89
C GLU A 210 11.97 13.89 -2.65
N ILE A 211 11.37 12.84 -3.20
CA ILE A 211 9.96 12.52 -3.03
C ILE A 211 9.72 11.31 -2.12
N GLN A 212 10.78 10.82 -1.48
CA GLN A 212 10.71 9.62 -0.63
C GLN A 212 10.86 9.93 0.84
N ILE A 213 10.28 9.07 1.66
CA ILE A 213 10.59 8.94 3.07
C ILE A 213 10.78 7.46 3.41
N ARG A 214 11.80 7.14 4.22
CA ARG A 214 12.09 5.81 4.73
C ARG A 214 11.82 5.76 6.21
N TRP A 215 11.06 4.76 6.66
CA TRP A 215 10.78 4.52 8.05
C TRP A 215 11.38 3.20 8.52
N GLN A 216 12.23 3.27 9.53
CA GLN A 216 12.73 2.12 10.24
C GLN A 216 11.80 1.82 11.42
N TYR A 217 11.18 0.66 11.35
CA TYR A 217 10.23 0.23 12.38
C TYR A 217 10.89 -0.08 13.72
N GLN A 218 10.17 0.21 14.79
CA GLN A 218 10.41 -0.29 16.13
C GLN A 218 9.12 -0.94 16.65
N PRO A 219 9.20 -1.96 17.53
CA PRO A 219 8.00 -2.57 18.11
C PRO A 219 7.06 -1.54 18.72
N GLY A 220 5.79 -1.61 18.38
CA GLY A 220 4.76 -0.67 18.82
C GLY A 220 4.55 0.54 17.90
N ASP A 221 5.37 0.72 16.85
CA ASP A 221 5.15 1.79 15.87
C ASP A 221 3.82 1.60 15.13
N VAL A 222 3.18 2.74 14.84
CA VAL A 222 2.02 2.81 13.96
C VAL A 222 2.33 3.70 12.77
N VAL A 223 2.02 3.24 11.58
CA VAL A 223 2.14 4.02 10.34
C VAL A 223 0.77 4.08 9.69
N LEU A 224 0.33 5.27 9.36
CA LEU A 224 -0.95 5.58 8.72
C LEU A 224 -0.67 6.30 7.42
N TRP A 225 -1.24 5.86 6.29
CA TRP A 225 -1.03 6.53 5.01
C TRP A 225 -2.28 6.61 4.15
N HIS A 226 -2.30 7.62 3.29
CA HIS A 226 -3.33 7.79 2.28
C HIS A 226 -2.93 7.02 1.02
N ASN A 227 -3.58 5.88 0.78
CA ASN A 227 -3.22 4.94 -0.27
C ASN A 227 -3.32 5.52 -1.70
N HIS A 228 -4.16 6.55 -1.92
CA HIS A 228 -4.23 7.24 -3.21
C HIS A 228 -3.13 8.30 -3.41
N LEU A 229 -2.45 8.74 -2.35
CA LEU A 229 -1.48 9.84 -2.43
C LEU A 229 -0.03 9.39 -2.37
N VAL A 230 0.24 8.15 -1.93
CA VAL A 230 1.59 7.58 -1.86
C VAL A 230 1.69 6.22 -2.52
N ALA A 231 2.82 5.95 -3.16
CA ALA A 231 3.27 4.59 -3.43
C ALA A 231 4.20 4.14 -2.29
N HIS A 232 4.25 2.84 -2.02
CA HIS A 232 5.14 2.33 -0.99
C HIS A 232 5.92 1.10 -1.44
N TYR A 233 6.97 0.80 -0.67
CA TYR A 233 7.91 -0.29 -0.94
C TYR A 233 8.34 -0.90 0.39
N ALA A 234 8.00 -2.15 0.64
CA ALA A 234 8.43 -2.88 1.83
C ALA A 234 9.81 -3.52 1.58
N CYS A 235 10.82 -3.08 2.32
CA CYS A 235 12.17 -3.65 2.19
C CYS A 235 12.16 -5.12 2.62
N ALA A 236 12.70 -6.00 1.77
CA ALA A 236 12.83 -7.43 2.02
C ALA A 236 14.29 -7.83 2.32
N ASP A 237 15.08 -6.90 2.84
CA ASP A 237 16.50 -7.02 3.13
C ASP A 237 16.81 -7.69 4.50
N TYR A 238 15.80 -8.25 5.14
CA TYR A 238 15.90 -8.89 6.45
C TYR A 238 15.83 -10.42 6.40
N TRP A 239 15.61 -11.01 5.24
CA TRP A 239 15.53 -12.46 5.12
C TRP A 239 16.84 -13.13 5.57
N PRO A 240 16.82 -14.24 6.36
CA PRO A 240 15.66 -15.10 6.70
C PRO A 240 14.92 -14.75 8.00
N GLU A 241 15.19 -13.60 8.60
CA GLU A 241 14.51 -13.16 9.82
C GLU A 241 12.98 -13.00 9.59
N GLU A 242 12.21 -13.05 10.66
CA GLU A 242 10.76 -12.92 10.61
C GLU A 242 10.32 -11.47 10.86
N LYS A 243 9.12 -11.14 10.39
CA LYS A 243 8.49 -9.82 10.58
C LYS A 243 6.99 -9.98 10.82
N ARG A 244 6.46 -9.33 11.86
CA ARG A 244 5.04 -9.38 12.21
C ARG A 244 4.45 -7.99 12.35
N PHE A 245 3.24 -7.81 11.82
CA PHE A 245 2.45 -6.60 12.00
C PHE A 245 0.95 -6.90 11.87
N THR A 246 0.12 -6.03 12.45
CA THR A 246 -1.30 -5.98 12.16
C THR A 246 -1.57 -4.82 11.21
N ARG A 247 -2.40 -5.05 10.21
CA ARG A 247 -2.79 -4.08 9.21
C ARG A 247 -4.29 -3.86 9.23
N TRP A 248 -4.71 -2.63 8.98
CA TRP A 248 -6.09 -2.22 8.77
C TRP A 248 -6.19 -1.46 7.47
N THR A 249 -7.32 -1.64 6.80
CA THR A 249 -7.65 -1.01 5.53
C THR A 249 -9.03 -0.39 5.64
N TYR A 250 -9.17 0.85 5.20
CA TYR A 250 -10.41 1.61 5.31
C TYR A 250 -10.79 2.23 3.96
N GLU A 251 -12.10 2.35 3.71
CA GLU A 251 -12.61 3.08 2.55
C GLU A 251 -12.22 4.55 2.59
N SER A 252 -12.26 5.24 1.45
CA SER A 252 -12.07 6.69 1.36
C SER A 252 -13.40 7.43 1.37
N GLU A 253 -13.41 8.72 1.79
CA GLU A 253 -14.62 9.56 1.76
C GLU A 253 -15.23 9.69 0.36
N LYS A 254 -14.42 9.54 -0.70
CA LYS A 254 -14.86 9.63 -2.09
C LYS A 254 -15.75 8.45 -2.52
N ASP A 255 -15.70 7.34 -1.79
CA ASP A 255 -16.39 6.09 -2.13
C ASP A 255 -17.84 6.07 -1.62
N ASN A 256 -18.23 7.06 -0.82
CA ASN A 256 -19.57 7.22 -0.24
C ASN A 256 -20.45 8.26 -0.96
N SER A 257 -20.05 8.75 -2.14
CA SER A 257 -20.78 9.76 -2.91
C SER A 257 -21.50 9.20 -4.13
#